data_8493e1e95e284f1a091cf081dbabf0e1
#
_entry.id   8493e1e95e284f1a091cf081dbabf0e1
#
_cell.length_a   1.000
_cell.length_b   1.000
_cell.length_c   1.000
_cell.angle_alpha   90.00
_cell.angle_beta   90.00
_cell.angle_gamma   90.00
#
_symmetry.space_group_name_H-M   'P 1'
#
loop_
_entity.id
_entity.type
_entity.pdbx_description
1 polymer ?
#
loop_
_entity_poly.entity_id
_entity_poly.type
_entity_poly.pdbx_seq_one_letter_code
_entity_poly.pdbx_strand_id
1 'polypeptide(L)'
;VNAFDHSAPFYYYFISVWYSLAPWALLLIGVIVAGACRRLIRSDLERFFMVIILSTLLMLSCFSGKLAVYLAPTFPFFVYLAVLLLSHFRWNQWLALTLVLPAVVFVAGLPALIVLGRMPGTEFLGQKLFYVAGGVLTVSGCAALYFLYRKKSLNKTINTLAFGLFCAIFVGGWDVPAINSELGYSELCRKAVELSKEKGTSGYCVLNVRRPENMDVYLHEGVKEVTEEEVLDNKCQNTILMISNKKIRSNKELQKFVDGKEHYVIGRFSVMVL
;
A
#
# COMPACT_ATOMS: atom_id res chain seq x y z
N VAL A 1 10.82 -4.74 -23.78
CA VAL A 1 10.05 -4.28 -22.60
C VAL A 1 8.71 -3.84 -23.12
N ASN A 2 7.64 -4.63 -22.84
CA ASN A 2 6.28 -4.25 -23.22
C ASN A 2 5.81 -3.14 -22.27
N ALA A 3 5.96 -1.89 -22.67
CA ALA A 3 5.49 -0.71 -21.93
C ALA A 3 3.96 -0.69 -21.67
N PHE A 4 3.21 -1.66 -22.23
CA PHE A 4 1.75 -1.75 -22.18
C PHE A 4 1.21 -2.96 -21.39
N ASP A 5 2.00 -3.53 -20.51
CA ASP A 5 1.64 -4.75 -19.76
C ASP A 5 0.52 -4.54 -18.71
N HIS A 6 -0.06 -3.32 -18.62
CA HIS A 6 -1.14 -2.96 -17.70
C HIS A 6 -2.45 -2.67 -18.42
N SER A 7 -2.80 -3.46 -19.45
CA SER A 7 -4.09 -3.29 -20.13
C SER A 7 -5.23 -3.68 -19.18
N ALA A 8 -6.22 -2.79 -19.03
CA ALA A 8 -7.37 -3.01 -18.17
C ALA A 8 -8.65 -2.50 -18.86
N PRO A 9 -9.84 -3.05 -18.49
CA PRO A 9 -11.10 -2.67 -19.12
C PRO A 9 -11.46 -1.19 -18.89
N PHE A 10 -12.36 -0.65 -19.72
CA PHE A 10 -12.80 0.74 -19.68
C PHE A 10 -13.26 1.19 -18.29
N TYR A 11 -13.97 0.35 -17.57
CA TYR A 11 -14.51 0.66 -16.23
C TYR A 11 -13.50 0.59 -15.08
N TYR A 12 -12.22 0.32 -15.35
CA TYR A 12 -11.18 0.18 -14.34
C TYR A 12 -11.13 1.35 -13.33
N TYR A 13 -11.18 2.59 -13.82
CA TYR A 13 -11.11 3.77 -12.95
C TYR A 13 -12.38 3.99 -12.13
N PHE A 14 -13.55 3.56 -12.61
CA PHE A 14 -14.79 3.61 -11.84
C PHE A 14 -14.77 2.64 -10.64
N ILE A 15 -14.00 1.56 -10.74
CA ILE A 15 -13.77 0.64 -9.61
C ILE A 15 -12.63 1.14 -8.74
N SER A 16 -11.51 1.56 -9.35
CA SER A 16 -10.31 1.92 -8.59
C SER A 16 -10.51 3.17 -7.72
N VAL A 17 -11.37 4.09 -8.09
CA VAL A 17 -11.70 5.27 -7.28
C VAL A 17 -12.21 4.90 -5.87
N TRP A 18 -12.91 3.77 -5.72
CA TRP A 18 -13.46 3.34 -4.44
C TRP A 18 -12.37 2.96 -3.43
N TYR A 19 -11.40 2.15 -3.82
CA TYR A 19 -10.30 1.79 -2.91
C TYR A 19 -9.25 2.89 -2.80
N SER A 20 -9.07 3.71 -3.83
CA SER A 20 -8.10 4.81 -3.82
C SER A 20 -8.52 5.97 -2.92
N LEU A 21 -9.82 6.20 -2.74
CA LEU A 21 -10.37 7.21 -1.81
C LEU A 21 -10.65 6.62 -0.41
N ALA A 22 -10.31 5.36 -0.15
CA ALA A 22 -10.49 4.80 1.19
C ALA A 22 -9.68 5.57 2.25
N PRO A 23 -10.18 5.71 3.47
CA PRO A 23 -11.45 5.18 3.99
C PRO A 23 -12.68 6.09 3.73
N TRP A 24 -12.53 7.16 2.97
CA TRP A 24 -13.54 8.21 2.77
C TRP A 24 -14.44 7.99 1.54
N ALA A 25 -14.17 6.96 0.73
CA ALA A 25 -14.83 6.75 -0.57
C ALA A 25 -16.37 6.79 -0.49
N LEU A 26 -16.96 6.09 0.49
CA LEU A 26 -18.42 6.06 0.67
C LEU A 26 -18.99 7.44 0.98
N LEU A 27 -18.31 8.23 1.81
CA LEU A 27 -18.73 9.59 2.13
C LEU A 27 -18.62 10.50 0.92
N LEU A 28 -17.43 10.56 0.30
CA LEU A 28 -17.12 11.48 -0.80
C LEU A 28 -18.02 11.20 -2.01
N ILE A 29 -18.01 9.97 -2.49
CA ILE A 29 -18.81 9.57 -3.66
C ILE A 29 -20.30 9.67 -3.34
N GLY A 30 -20.72 9.22 -2.15
CA GLY A 30 -22.12 9.28 -1.73
C GLY A 30 -22.66 10.71 -1.67
N VAL A 31 -21.88 11.66 -1.12
CA VAL A 31 -22.27 13.09 -1.06
C VAL A 31 -22.32 13.70 -2.46
N ILE A 32 -21.33 13.40 -3.34
CA ILE A 32 -21.30 13.91 -4.71
C ILE A 32 -22.49 13.40 -5.51
N VAL A 33 -22.75 12.09 -5.47
CA VAL A 33 -23.91 11.49 -6.17
C VAL A 33 -25.23 12.03 -5.64
N ALA A 34 -25.40 12.08 -4.33
CA ALA A 34 -26.62 12.63 -3.72
C ALA A 34 -26.81 14.13 -4.05
N GLY A 35 -25.71 14.89 -4.06
CA GLY A 35 -25.71 16.31 -4.44
C GLY A 35 -26.11 16.52 -5.91
N ALA A 36 -25.58 15.69 -6.80
CA ALA A 36 -25.93 15.71 -8.23
C ALA A 36 -27.41 15.34 -8.44
N CYS A 37 -27.88 14.24 -7.85
CA CYS A 37 -29.28 13.81 -7.93
C CYS A 37 -30.27 14.87 -7.37
N ARG A 38 -29.88 15.58 -6.33
CA ARG A 38 -30.70 16.66 -5.74
C ARG A 38 -30.50 18.01 -6.41
N ARG A 39 -29.73 18.09 -7.48
CA ARG A 39 -29.41 19.33 -8.22
C ARG A 39 -28.83 20.43 -7.31
N LEU A 40 -27.96 20.03 -6.37
CA LEU A 40 -27.30 20.97 -5.46
C LEU A 40 -26.03 21.59 -6.06
N ILE A 41 -25.52 21.08 -7.17
CA ILE A 41 -24.37 21.65 -7.91
C ILE A 41 -24.85 22.90 -8.64
N ARG A 42 -24.69 24.06 -8.01
CA ARG A 42 -25.23 25.32 -8.51
C ARG A 42 -24.17 26.37 -8.79
N SER A 43 -23.10 26.43 -7.98
CA SER A 43 -22.02 27.39 -8.17
C SER A 43 -21.10 26.98 -9.32
N ASP A 44 -20.43 27.95 -9.93
CA ASP A 44 -19.49 27.69 -11.01
C ASP A 44 -18.28 26.88 -10.51
N LEU A 45 -17.88 27.05 -9.24
CA LEU A 45 -16.82 26.30 -8.59
C LEU A 45 -17.18 24.80 -8.44
N GLU A 46 -18.40 24.50 -8.01
CA GLU A 46 -18.90 23.12 -7.90
C GLU A 46 -19.00 22.45 -9.27
N ARG A 47 -19.46 23.17 -10.29
CA ARG A 47 -19.49 22.69 -11.68
C ARG A 47 -18.10 22.43 -12.19
N PHE A 48 -17.15 23.34 -11.94
CA PHE A 48 -15.76 23.20 -12.35
C PHE A 48 -15.14 21.94 -11.76
N PHE A 49 -15.27 21.67 -10.46
CA PHE A 49 -14.77 20.45 -9.83
C PHE A 49 -15.43 19.18 -10.38
N MET A 50 -16.75 19.22 -10.61
CA MET A 50 -17.46 18.09 -11.22
C MET A 50 -16.96 17.81 -12.63
N VAL A 51 -16.75 18.84 -13.45
CA VAL A 51 -16.23 18.69 -14.82
C VAL A 51 -14.83 18.09 -14.81
N ILE A 52 -13.93 18.57 -13.93
CA ILE A 52 -12.58 17.99 -13.80
C ILE A 52 -12.64 16.51 -13.44
N ILE A 53 -13.43 16.14 -12.43
CA ILE A 53 -13.59 14.75 -12.02
C ILE A 53 -14.06 13.87 -13.17
N LEU A 54 -15.15 14.25 -13.81
CA LEU A 54 -15.76 13.46 -14.88
C LEU A 54 -14.87 13.40 -16.13
N SER A 55 -14.30 14.53 -16.56
CA SER A 55 -13.43 14.57 -17.74
C SER A 55 -12.17 13.74 -17.53
N THR A 56 -11.56 13.81 -16.35
CA THR A 56 -10.36 13.00 -16.06
C THR A 56 -10.69 11.50 -16.01
N LEU A 57 -11.79 11.10 -15.34
CA LEU A 57 -12.21 9.71 -15.31
C LEU A 57 -12.49 9.17 -16.72
N LEU A 58 -13.20 9.94 -17.56
CA LEU A 58 -13.50 9.54 -18.93
C LEU A 58 -12.24 9.48 -19.78
N MET A 59 -11.40 10.53 -19.72
CA MET A 59 -10.17 10.59 -20.50
C MET A 59 -9.23 9.42 -20.16
N LEU A 60 -8.97 9.17 -18.88
CA LEU A 60 -8.11 8.06 -18.44
C LEU A 60 -8.72 6.70 -18.83
N SER A 61 -10.05 6.57 -18.84
CA SER A 61 -10.72 5.32 -19.23
C SER A 61 -10.54 4.99 -20.73
N CYS A 62 -10.25 5.98 -21.58
CA CYS A 62 -10.01 5.77 -23.01
C CYS A 62 -8.62 5.16 -23.31
N PHE A 63 -7.65 5.29 -22.42
CA PHE A 63 -6.31 4.72 -22.62
C PHE A 63 -6.29 3.23 -22.27
N SER A 64 -5.46 2.43 -22.96
CA SER A 64 -5.31 0.99 -22.71
C SER A 64 -4.51 0.70 -21.45
N GLY A 65 -3.37 1.38 -21.26
CA GLY A 65 -2.52 1.24 -20.09
C GLY A 65 -3.09 1.99 -18.88
N LYS A 66 -3.50 1.27 -17.84
CA LYS A 66 -4.21 1.81 -16.67
C LYS A 66 -3.47 1.52 -15.36
N LEU A 67 -3.24 2.58 -14.59
CA LEU A 67 -2.72 2.50 -13.22
C LEU A 67 -3.57 3.37 -12.29
N ALA A 68 -3.93 2.85 -11.12
CA ALA A 68 -4.74 3.59 -10.15
C ALA A 68 -4.10 4.91 -9.70
N VAL A 69 -2.77 5.00 -9.72
CA VAL A 69 -2.02 6.20 -9.35
C VAL A 69 -2.32 7.40 -10.24
N TYR A 70 -2.79 7.19 -11.48
CA TYR A 70 -3.17 8.29 -12.38
C TYR A 70 -4.41 9.06 -11.90
N LEU A 71 -5.18 8.49 -10.96
CA LEU A 71 -6.28 9.21 -10.30
C LEU A 71 -5.81 10.17 -9.21
N ALA A 72 -4.58 10.05 -8.71
CA ALA A 72 -4.11 10.86 -7.58
C ALA A 72 -4.30 12.37 -7.75
N PRO A 73 -4.04 12.99 -8.94
CA PRO A 73 -4.28 14.41 -9.15
C PRO A 73 -5.75 14.84 -9.04
N THR A 74 -6.70 13.90 -9.15
CA THR A 74 -8.14 14.21 -9.05
C THR A 74 -8.68 14.13 -7.63
N PHE A 75 -7.98 13.50 -6.70
CA PHE A 75 -8.46 13.34 -5.32
C PHE A 75 -8.78 14.64 -4.60
N PRO A 76 -7.99 15.73 -4.72
CA PRO A 76 -8.36 17.01 -4.13
C PRO A 76 -9.72 17.54 -4.61
N PHE A 77 -10.06 17.34 -5.89
CA PHE A 77 -11.33 17.81 -6.45
C PHE A 77 -12.52 17.01 -5.92
N PHE A 78 -12.36 15.69 -5.69
CA PHE A 78 -13.37 14.89 -4.99
C PHE A 78 -13.61 15.42 -3.58
N VAL A 79 -12.56 15.74 -2.84
CA VAL A 79 -12.65 16.24 -1.47
C VAL A 79 -13.31 17.62 -1.44
N TYR A 80 -12.84 18.57 -2.27
CA TYR A 80 -13.40 19.92 -2.31
C TYR A 80 -14.86 19.93 -2.70
N LEU A 81 -15.24 19.20 -3.75
CA LEU A 81 -16.65 19.11 -4.16
C LEU A 81 -17.52 18.48 -3.07
N ALA A 82 -17.07 17.39 -2.46
CA ALA A 82 -17.83 16.74 -1.40
C ALA A 82 -17.99 17.64 -0.17
N VAL A 83 -16.94 18.39 0.23
CA VAL A 83 -17.01 19.33 1.36
C VAL A 83 -18.00 20.48 1.08
N LEU A 84 -17.96 21.07 -0.12
CA LEU A 84 -18.92 22.10 -0.52
C LEU A 84 -20.37 21.58 -0.47
N LEU A 85 -20.59 20.41 -1.06
CA LEU A 85 -21.93 19.80 -1.07
C LEU A 85 -22.38 19.35 0.32
N LEU A 86 -21.46 18.87 1.17
CA LEU A 86 -21.78 18.41 2.53
C LEU A 86 -22.43 19.51 3.39
N SER A 87 -22.10 20.78 3.13
CA SER A 87 -22.73 21.93 3.82
C SER A 87 -24.24 22.00 3.62
N HIS A 88 -24.76 21.42 2.54
CA HIS A 88 -26.20 21.38 2.23
C HIS A 88 -26.92 20.19 2.88
N PHE A 89 -26.20 19.27 3.48
CA PHE A 89 -26.76 18.08 4.14
C PHE A 89 -26.79 18.26 5.65
N ARG A 90 -27.93 17.99 6.24
CA ARG A 90 -28.07 17.83 7.70
C ARG A 90 -27.70 16.39 8.09
N TRP A 91 -27.40 16.21 9.37
CA TRP A 91 -27.17 14.88 9.92
C TRP A 91 -28.37 13.95 9.60
N ASN A 92 -28.07 12.78 9.05
CA ASN A 92 -29.04 11.74 8.80
C ASN A 92 -28.36 10.35 8.87
N GLN A 93 -29.17 9.28 8.89
CA GLN A 93 -28.68 7.92 9.11
C GLN A 93 -27.74 7.42 8.00
N TRP A 94 -27.97 7.76 6.73
CA TRP A 94 -27.10 7.30 5.65
C TRP A 94 -25.72 7.96 5.69
N LEU A 95 -25.63 9.25 6.02
CA LEU A 95 -24.35 9.93 6.24
C LEU A 95 -23.62 9.35 7.47
N ALA A 96 -24.38 9.07 8.54
CA ALA A 96 -23.78 8.37 9.69
C ALA A 96 -23.21 7.01 9.29
N LEU A 97 -23.94 6.22 8.49
CA LEU A 97 -23.49 4.91 8.03
C LEU A 97 -22.18 4.97 7.22
N THR A 98 -22.01 5.99 6.35
CA THR A 98 -20.76 6.16 5.60
C THR A 98 -19.54 6.43 6.49
N LEU A 99 -19.74 6.99 7.69
CA LEU A 99 -18.69 7.29 8.67
C LEU A 99 -18.48 6.16 9.69
N VAL A 100 -19.47 5.28 9.88
CA VAL A 100 -19.33 4.12 10.78
C VAL A 100 -18.22 3.18 10.31
N LEU A 101 -18.17 2.89 9.01
CA LEU A 101 -17.17 1.96 8.46
C LEU A 101 -15.72 2.41 8.77
N PRO A 102 -15.27 3.63 8.40
CA PRO A 102 -13.94 4.08 8.77
C PRO A 102 -13.73 4.14 10.28
N ALA A 103 -14.74 4.54 11.08
CA ALA A 103 -14.62 4.57 12.53
C ALA A 103 -14.40 3.18 13.13
N VAL A 104 -15.11 2.15 12.65
CA VAL A 104 -14.95 0.76 13.10
C VAL A 104 -13.59 0.22 12.69
N VAL A 105 -13.12 0.51 11.46
CA VAL A 105 -11.76 0.15 11.03
C VAL A 105 -10.71 0.78 11.95
N PHE A 106 -10.90 2.02 12.37
CA PHE A 106 -9.99 2.68 13.29
C PHE A 106 -10.03 2.05 14.68
N VAL A 107 -11.21 1.73 15.22
CA VAL A 107 -11.35 1.02 16.51
C VAL A 107 -10.60 -0.33 16.47
N ALA A 108 -10.64 -1.02 15.33
CA ALA A 108 -9.92 -2.27 15.14
C ALA A 108 -8.39 -2.08 14.96
N GLY A 109 -7.88 -0.85 14.84
CA GLY A 109 -6.48 -0.55 14.51
C GLY A 109 -5.47 -1.21 15.45
N LEU A 110 -5.55 -0.94 16.75
CA LEU A 110 -4.65 -1.55 17.73
C LEU A 110 -4.87 -3.08 17.88
N PRO A 111 -6.10 -3.59 18.05
CA PRO A 111 -6.34 -5.04 18.07
C PRO A 111 -5.79 -5.77 16.85
N ALA A 112 -6.00 -5.22 15.66
CA ALA A 112 -5.50 -5.80 14.41
C ALA A 112 -3.96 -5.85 14.39
N LEU A 113 -3.27 -4.79 14.80
CA LEU A 113 -1.81 -4.77 14.86
C LEU A 113 -1.25 -5.76 15.89
N ILE A 114 -1.91 -5.94 17.04
CA ILE A 114 -1.51 -6.95 18.05
C ILE A 114 -1.60 -8.36 17.47
N VAL A 115 -2.65 -8.66 16.72
CA VAL A 115 -2.82 -9.98 16.08
C VAL A 115 -1.81 -10.15 14.95
N LEU A 116 -1.72 -9.19 14.03
CA LEU A 116 -0.82 -9.26 12.87
C LEU A 116 0.65 -9.30 13.27
N GLY A 117 1.07 -8.52 14.28
CA GLY A 117 2.46 -8.51 14.76
C GLY A 117 2.92 -9.82 15.42
N ARG A 118 1.99 -10.76 15.68
CA ARG A 118 2.29 -12.10 16.21
C ARG A 118 2.19 -13.20 15.14
N MET A 119 1.70 -12.89 13.96
CA MET A 119 1.55 -13.88 12.89
C MET A 119 2.86 -14.09 12.14
N PRO A 120 3.21 -15.34 11.75
CA PRO A 120 4.37 -15.62 10.94
C PRO A 120 4.34 -14.86 9.61
N GLY A 121 5.41 -14.12 9.30
CA GLY A 121 5.54 -13.35 8.05
C GLY A 121 4.99 -11.92 8.11
N THR A 122 4.39 -11.49 9.22
CA THR A 122 3.97 -10.10 9.47
C THR A 122 4.54 -9.53 10.78
N GLU A 123 5.55 -10.20 11.34
CA GLU A 123 6.22 -9.83 12.59
C GLU A 123 6.80 -8.40 12.57
N PHE A 124 7.17 -7.91 11.39
CA PHE A 124 7.65 -6.54 11.18
C PHE A 124 6.61 -5.48 11.57
N LEU A 125 5.31 -5.81 11.61
CA LEU A 125 4.26 -4.91 12.10
C LEU A 125 4.24 -4.81 13.64
N GLY A 126 5.01 -5.64 14.34
CA GLY A 126 5.16 -5.63 15.79
C GLY A 126 6.07 -4.54 16.35
N GLN A 127 6.47 -3.54 15.56
CA GLN A 127 7.28 -2.41 16.03
C GLN A 127 6.49 -1.54 17.02
N LYS A 128 7.21 -0.93 17.97
CA LYS A 128 6.60 -0.18 19.09
C LYS A 128 5.74 0.99 18.62
N LEU A 129 6.22 1.78 17.65
CA LEU A 129 5.48 2.95 17.16
C LEU A 129 4.27 2.57 16.31
N PHE A 130 4.24 1.38 15.68
CA PHE A 130 3.02 0.88 15.04
C PHE A 130 1.93 0.58 16.08
N TYR A 131 2.27 0.02 17.24
CA TYR A 131 1.28 -0.15 18.32
C TYR A 131 0.78 1.20 18.86
N VAL A 132 1.66 2.21 18.99
CA VAL A 132 1.25 3.57 19.38
C VAL A 132 0.32 4.16 18.31
N ALA A 133 0.68 4.06 17.03
CA ALA A 133 -0.15 4.50 15.91
C ALA A 133 -1.53 3.80 15.90
N GLY A 134 -1.55 2.48 16.13
CA GLY A 134 -2.78 1.70 16.30
C GLY A 134 -3.62 2.17 17.47
N GLY A 135 -2.99 2.51 18.59
CA GLY A 135 -3.65 3.10 19.77
C GLY A 135 -4.30 4.45 19.44
N VAL A 136 -3.60 5.32 18.73
CA VAL A 136 -4.13 6.61 18.24
C VAL A 136 -5.35 6.39 17.33
N LEU A 137 -5.28 5.44 16.40
CA LEU A 137 -6.44 5.07 15.56
C LEU A 137 -7.61 4.60 16.40
N THR A 138 -7.38 3.69 17.34
CA THR A 138 -8.45 3.13 18.20
C THR A 138 -9.12 4.21 19.03
N VAL A 139 -8.35 5.10 19.67
CA VAL A 139 -8.89 6.21 20.46
C VAL A 139 -9.68 7.18 19.57
N SER A 140 -9.14 7.53 18.40
CA SER A 140 -9.84 8.43 17.46
C SER A 140 -11.12 7.80 16.89
N GLY A 141 -11.12 6.49 16.61
CA GLY A 141 -12.29 5.74 16.19
C GLY A 141 -13.40 5.74 17.24
N CYS A 142 -13.06 5.46 18.50
CA CYS A 142 -14.01 5.53 19.63
C CYS A 142 -14.58 6.94 19.82
N ALA A 143 -13.73 7.97 19.79
CA ALA A 143 -14.15 9.37 19.90
C ALA A 143 -15.05 9.78 18.72
N ALA A 144 -14.74 9.32 17.50
CA ALA A 144 -15.55 9.57 16.32
C ALA A 144 -16.94 8.95 16.44
N LEU A 145 -17.05 7.69 16.91
CA LEU A 145 -18.35 7.04 17.17
C LEU A 145 -19.15 7.79 18.25
N TYR A 146 -18.49 8.27 19.31
CA TYR A 146 -19.12 9.10 20.31
C TYR A 146 -19.71 10.39 19.72
N PHE A 147 -18.92 11.13 18.91
CA PHE A 147 -19.42 12.35 18.26
C PHE A 147 -20.52 12.06 17.25
N LEU A 148 -20.45 10.93 16.55
CA LEU A 148 -21.44 10.53 15.56
C LEU A 148 -22.80 10.24 16.20
N TYR A 149 -22.85 9.39 17.24
CA TYR A 149 -24.09 8.90 17.80
C TYR A 149 -24.63 9.78 18.94
N ARG A 150 -23.77 10.25 19.84
CA ARG A 150 -24.18 11.03 21.01
C ARG A 150 -24.34 12.52 20.70
N LYS A 151 -23.44 13.10 19.92
CA LYS A 151 -23.46 14.53 19.58
C LYS A 151 -24.08 14.81 18.21
N LYS A 152 -24.34 13.79 17.39
CA LYS A 152 -24.89 13.89 16.03
C LYS A 152 -24.16 14.96 15.17
N SER A 153 -22.85 15.04 15.30
CA SER A 153 -22.02 16.06 14.66
C SER A 153 -21.09 15.44 13.60
N LEU A 154 -21.46 15.57 12.32
CA LEU A 154 -20.66 15.08 11.19
C LEU A 154 -19.27 15.71 11.16
N ASN A 155 -19.18 17.04 11.32
CA ASN A 155 -17.89 17.75 11.26
C ASN A 155 -16.94 17.30 12.36
N LYS A 156 -17.40 17.12 13.61
CA LYS A 156 -16.54 16.63 14.69
C LYS A 156 -16.08 15.20 14.41
N THR A 157 -16.96 14.36 13.90
CA THR A 157 -16.63 12.97 13.53
C THR A 157 -15.56 12.93 12.42
N ILE A 158 -15.76 13.66 11.33
CA ILE A 158 -14.83 13.72 10.20
C ILE A 158 -13.47 14.25 10.66
N ASN A 159 -13.45 15.38 11.39
CA ASN A 159 -12.21 15.99 11.87
C ASN A 159 -11.46 15.06 12.84
N THR A 160 -12.17 14.35 13.74
CA THR A 160 -11.54 13.39 14.66
C THR A 160 -10.89 12.23 13.92
N LEU A 161 -11.58 11.64 12.93
CA LEU A 161 -11.02 10.57 12.10
C LEU A 161 -9.85 11.08 11.27
N ALA A 162 -9.98 12.23 10.61
CA ALA A 162 -8.92 12.79 9.78
C ALA A 162 -7.66 13.11 10.60
N PHE A 163 -7.82 13.75 11.77
CA PHE A 163 -6.72 14.07 12.67
C PHE A 163 -6.08 12.80 13.25
N GLY A 164 -6.91 11.82 13.66
CA GLY A 164 -6.43 10.53 14.16
C GLY A 164 -5.60 9.78 13.11
N LEU A 165 -6.05 9.76 11.85
CA LEU A 165 -5.31 9.17 10.74
C LEU A 165 -3.97 9.88 10.50
N PHE A 166 -3.99 11.20 10.46
CA PHE A 166 -2.78 12.00 10.30
C PHE A 166 -1.75 11.72 11.41
N CYS A 167 -2.18 11.75 12.67
CA CYS A 167 -1.31 11.43 13.81
C CYS A 167 -0.77 9.99 13.74
N ALA A 168 -1.61 9.02 13.37
CA ALA A 168 -1.18 7.63 13.23
C ALA A 168 -0.14 7.43 12.13
N ILE A 169 -0.33 8.06 10.96
CA ILE A 169 0.63 8.04 9.87
C ILE A 169 1.94 8.72 10.31
N PHE A 170 1.86 9.86 10.98
CA PHE A 170 3.03 10.58 11.46
C PHE A 170 3.84 9.74 12.45
N VAL A 171 3.20 9.16 13.46
CA VAL A 171 3.86 8.32 14.47
C VAL A 171 4.39 7.03 13.86
N GLY A 172 3.56 6.29 13.09
CA GLY A 172 3.97 5.04 12.45
C GLY A 172 5.06 5.22 11.40
N GLY A 173 5.11 6.38 10.75
CA GLY A 173 6.12 6.72 9.75
C GLY A 173 7.57 6.68 10.28
N TRP A 174 7.76 6.91 11.57
CA TRP A 174 9.09 6.83 12.19
C TRP A 174 9.65 5.41 12.29
N ASP A 175 8.79 4.39 12.29
CA ASP A 175 9.24 2.98 12.27
C ASP A 175 9.42 2.41 10.84
N VAL A 176 9.06 3.18 9.78
CA VAL A 176 9.23 2.72 8.39
C VAL A 176 10.69 2.35 8.05
N PRO A 177 11.72 3.09 8.48
CA PRO A 177 13.11 2.69 8.24
C PRO A 177 13.45 1.32 8.84
N ALA A 178 12.89 0.95 10.00
CA ALA A 178 13.14 -0.32 10.67
C ALA A 178 12.57 -1.53 9.90
N ILE A 179 11.58 -1.31 9.04
CA ILE A 179 10.99 -2.37 8.21
C ILE A 179 11.49 -2.36 6.75
N ASN A 180 12.46 -1.51 6.45
CA ASN A 180 12.99 -1.38 5.08
C ASN A 180 13.65 -2.67 4.59
N SER A 181 14.32 -3.43 5.46
CA SER A 181 14.86 -4.76 5.16
C SER A 181 13.81 -5.79 4.75
N GLU A 182 12.55 -5.61 5.24
CA GLU A 182 11.44 -6.50 4.92
C GLU A 182 10.71 -6.10 3.62
N LEU A 183 10.68 -4.81 3.29
CA LEU A 183 9.89 -4.27 2.18
C LEU A 183 10.73 -3.88 0.97
N GLY A 184 12.00 -3.51 1.19
CA GLY A 184 12.92 -3.02 0.16
C GLY A 184 14.03 -3.99 -0.17
N TYR A 185 14.81 -3.66 -1.20
CA TYR A 185 15.96 -4.44 -1.65
C TYR A 185 17.29 -3.81 -1.28
N SER A 186 17.31 -2.61 -0.71
CA SER A 186 18.53 -1.85 -0.45
C SER A 186 19.55 -2.61 0.40
N GLU A 187 19.13 -3.17 1.54
CA GLU A 187 20.03 -3.93 2.42
C GLU A 187 20.46 -5.27 1.80
N LEU A 188 19.55 -5.96 1.12
CA LEU A 188 19.82 -7.18 0.39
C LEU A 188 20.88 -6.94 -0.69
N CYS A 189 20.70 -5.91 -1.52
CA CYS A 189 21.65 -5.56 -2.59
C CYS A 189 23.00 -5.09 -2.03
N ARG A 190 23.00 -4.32 -0.93
CA ARG A 190 24.24 -3.92 -0.27
C ARG A 190 25.05 -5.12 0.18
N LYS A 191 24.41 -6.12 0.81
CA LYS A 191 25.10 -7.35 1.22
C LYS A 191 25.54 -8.19 0.03
N ALA A 192 24.75 -8.24 -1.04
CA ALA A 192 25.11 -8.90 -2.28
C ALA A 192 26.38 -8.29 -2.92
N VAL A 193 26.47 -6.96 -2.96
CA VAL A 193 27.66 -6.24 -3.46
C VAL A 193 28.89 -6.48 -2.57
N GLU A 194 28.71 -6.50 -1.24
CA GLU A 194 29.78 -6.82 -0.29
C GLU A 194 30.35 -8.21 -0.56
N LEU A 195 29.47 -9.22 -0.63
CA LEU A 195 29.86 -10.61 -0.92
C LEU A 195 30.51 -10.77 -2.31
N SER A 196 30.00 -10.06 -3.30
CA SER A 196 30.58 -10.07 -4.65
C SER A 196 32.02 -9.55 -4.65
N LYS A 197 32.30 -8.48 -3.92
CA LYS A 197 33.66 -7.94 -3.77
C LYS A 197 34.60 -8.86 -3.00
N GLU A 198 34.08 -9.49 -1.93
CA GLU A 198 34.88 -10.42 -1.10
C GLU A 198 35.25 -11.71 -1.83
N LYS A 199 34.34 -12.27 -2.60
CA LYS A 199 34.47 -13.57 -3.24
C LYS A 199 34.86 -13.48 -4.75
N GLY A 200 34.86 -12.27 -5.33
CA GLY A 200 35.22 -12.05 -6.75
C GLY A 200 34.23 -12.67 -7.73
N THR A 201 32.92 -12.60 -7.41
CA THR A 201 31.87 -13.20 -8.24
C THR A 201 31.49 -12.31 -9.44
N SER A 202 30.96 -12.92 -10.52
CA SER A 202 30.79 -12.32 -11.84
C SER A 202 29.33 -11.93 -12.18
N GLY A 203 28.44 -11.81 -11.22
CA GLY A 203 27.06 -11.39 -11.50
C GLY A 203 26.08 -11.75 -10.40
N TYR A 204 24.82 -11.35 -10.64
CA TYR A 204 23.71 -11.50 -9.68
C TYR A 204 22.58 -12.31 -10.28
N CYS A 205 22.09 -13.30 -9.52
CA CYS A 205 20.94 -14.12 -9.87
C CYS A 205 19.84 -13.98 -8.80
N VAL A 206 18.58 -14.09 -9.23
CA VAL A 206 17.42 -14.04 -8.31
C VAL A 206 16.48 -15.21 -8.54
N LEU A 207 15.93 -15.74 -7.45
CA LEU A 207 14.90 -16.77 -7.48
C LEU A 207 13.67 -16.34 -6.69
N ASN A 208 12.52 -16.26 -7.38
CA ASN A 208 11.23 -15.89 -6.81
C ASN A 208 11.24 -14.53 -6.09
N VAL A 209 11.85 -13.54 -6.72
CA VAL A 209 11.86 -12.14 -6.28
C VAL A 209 10.93 -11.35 -7.19
N ARG A 210 10.09 -10.51 -6.59
CA ARG A 210 9.11 -9.71 -7.35
C ARG A 210 9.78 -8.46 -7.91
N ARG A 211 9.69 -8.23 -9.22
CA ARG A 211 10.26 -7.07 -9.93
C ARG A 211 11.75 -6.91 -9.64
N PRO A 212 12.58 -7.91 -10.01
CA PRO A 212 14.01 -7.88 -9.77
C PRO A 212 14.73 -6.74 -10.48
N GLU A 213 14.14 -6.20 -11.55
CA GLU A 213 14.62 -5.02 -12.28
C GLU A 213 14.80 -3.79 -11.36
N ASN A 214 14.08 -3.70 -10.24
CA ASN A 214 14.27 -2.63 -9.26
C ASN A 214 15.59 -2.75 -8.48
N MET A 215 16.26 -3.89 -8.53
CA MET A 215 17.57 -4.10 -7.89
C MET A 215 18.71 -3.46 -8.68
N ASP A 216 18.54 -3.26 -10.00
CA ASP A 216 19.54 -2.67 -10.88
C ASP A 216 20.01 -1.29 -10.38
N VAL A 217 19.12 -0.54 -9.75
CA VAL A 217 19.43 0.77 -9.14
C VAL A 217 20.51 0.67 -8.04
N TYR A 218 20.54 -0.44 -7.31
CA TYR A 218 21.48 -0.67 -6.20
C TYR A 218 22.70 -1.47 -6.62
N LEU A 219 22.53 -2.40 -7.56
CA LEU A 219 23.61 -3.30 -8.01
C LEU A 219 24.44 -2.70 -9.13
N HIS A 220 23.90 -1.68 -9.84
CA HIS A 220 24.48 -1.07 -11.06
C HIS A 220 24.72 -2.07 -12.20
N GLU A 221 24.13 -3.26 -12.11
CA GLU A 221 24.20 -4.34 -13.08
C GLU A 221 22.84 -5.02 -13.19
N GLY A 222 22.54 -5.60 -14.35
CA GLY A 222 21.33 -6.37 -14.57
C GLY A 222 21.32 -7.68 -13.77
N VAL A 223 20.15 -8.04 -13.26
CA VAL A 223 19.95 -9.26 -12.48
C VAL A 223 19.33 -10.35 -13.35
N LYS A 224 19.89 -11.56 -13.32
CA LYS A 224 19.36 -12.71 -14.06
C LYS A 224 18.32 -13.45 -13.21
N GLU A 225 17.10 -13.58 -13.71
CA GLU A 225 16.12 -14.49 -13.12
C GLU A 225 16.48 -15.94 -13.45
N VAL A 226 16.47 -16.80 -12.43
CA VAL A 226 16.79 -18.21 -12.54
C VAL A 226 15.66 -19.08 -12.03
N THR A 227 15.58 -20.30 -12.57
CA THR A 227 14.63 -21.32 -12.12
C THR A 227 15.20 -22.16 -10.97
N GLU A 228 14.33 -22.91 -10.27
CA GLU A 228 14.77 -23.83 -9.21
C GLU A 228 15.73 -24.89 -9.73
N GLU A 229 15.44 -25.44 -10.93
CA GLU A 229 16.27 -26.45 -11.58
C GLU A 229 17.67 -25.90 -11.90
N GLU A 230 17.77 -24.68 -12.40
CA GLU A 230 19.05 -24.04 -12.71
C GLU A 230 19.90 -23.82 -11.45
N VAL A 231 19.25 -23.50 -10.30
CA VAL A 231 19.95 -23.34 -9.03
C VAL A 231 20.43 -24.67 -8.48
N LEU A 232 19.60 -25.72 -8.50
CA LEU A 232 19.94 -27.05 -8.01
C LEU A 232 21.00 -27.74 -8.90
N ASP A 233 20.95 -27.51 -10.21
CA ASP A 233 21.94 -28.02 -11.19
C ASP A 233 23.26 -27.23 -11.16
N ASN A 234 23.43 -26.26 -10.28
CA ASN A 234 24.64 -25.40 -10.23
C ASN A 234 24.98 -24.70 -11.55
N LYS A 235 23.98 -24.36 -12.37
CA LYS A 235 24.21 -23.66 -13.65
C LYS A 235 24.63 -22.18 -13.48
N CYS A 236 24.54 -21.65 -12.27
CA CYS A 236 24.86 -20.26 -11.93
C CYS A 236 26.12 -20.16 -11.07
N GLN A 237 27.18 -20.90 -11.43
CA GLN A 237 28.46 -20.88 -10.70
C GLN A 237 29.07 -19.48 -10.68
N ASN A 238 29.76 -19.15 -9.60
CA ASN A 238 30.45 -17.88 -9.39
C ASN A 238 29.54 -16.64 -9.49
N THR A 239 28.29 -16.76 -9.02
CA THR A 239 27.32 -15.64 -8.94
C THR A 239 26.76 -15.51 -7.54
N ILE A 240 26.22 -14.34 -7.24
CA ILE A 240 25.45 -14.11 -6.00
C ILE A 240 23.98 -14.44 -6.25
N LEU A 241 23.44 -15.40 -5.48
CA LEU A 241 22.02 -15.73 -5.50
C LEU A 241 21.28 -14.99 -4.41
N MET A 242 20.22 -14.29 -4.79
CA MET A 242 19.24 -13.69 -3.88
C MET A 242 17.91 -14.43 -4.04
N ILE A 243 17.40 -14.99 -2.94
CA ILE A 243 16.23 -15.88 -2.96
C ILE A 243 15.22 -15.48 -1.89
N SER A 244 13.93 -15.63 -2.21
CA SER A 244 12.86 -15.43 -1.23
C SER A 244 12.80 -16.56 -0.21
N ASN A 245 12.82 -16.23 1.11
CA ASN A 245 12.70 -17.20 2.20
C ASN A 245 11.40 -18.02 2.15
N LYS A 246 10.32 -17.42 1.60
CA LYS A 246 9.07 -18.14 1.37
C LYS A 246 9.28 -19.31 0.38
N LYS A 247 10.11 -19.12 -0.64
CA LYS A 247 10.41 -20.15 -1.63
C LYS A 247 11.30 -21.26 -1.04
N ILE A 248 12.29 -20.91 -0.23
CA ILE A 248 13.14 -21.88 0.49
C ILE A 248 12.28 -22.80 1.34
N ARG A 249 11.36 -22.22 2.15
CA ARG A 249 10.47 -22.99 3.05
C ARG A 249 9.46 -23.87 2.31
N SER A 250 9.11 -23.55 1.06
CA SER A 250 8.14 -24.31 0.26
C SER A 250 8.72 -25.53 -0.44
N ASN A 251 10.06 -25.62 -0.59
CA ASN A 251 10.74 -26.72 -1.28
C ASN A 251 11.86 -27.29 -0.39
N LYS A 252 11.70 -28.56 0.04
CA LYS A 252 12.65 -29.25 0.92
C LYS A 252 14.04 -29.46 0.29
N GLU A 253 14.14 -29.65 -1.02
CA GLU A 253 15.41 -29.84 -1.72
C GLU A 253 16.18 -28.50 -1.75
N LEU A 254 15.47 -27.42 -2.06
CA LEU A 254 16.03 -26.08 -2.06
C LEU A 254 16.47 -25.66 -0.64
N GLN A 255 15.70 -26.04 0.38
CA GLN A 255 16.07 -25.79 1.77
C GLN A 255 17.39 -26.52 2.14
N LYS A 256 17.51 -27.80 1.81
CA LYS A 256 18.76 -28.56 2.04
C LYS A 256 19.95 -27.97 1.29
N PHE A 257 19.72 -27.50 0.06
CA PHE A 257 20.75 -26.87 -0.75
C PHE A 257 21.24 -25.56 -0.11
N VAL A 258 20.33 -24.72 0.36
CA VAL A 258 20.61 -23.44 1.04
C VAL A 258 21.30 -23.68 2.39
N ASP A 259 20.78 -24.62 3.21
CA ASP A 259 21.33 -24.95 4.52
C ASP A 259 22.75 -25.55 4.42
N GLY A 260 23.12 -26.16 3.30
CA GLY A 260 24.44 -26.67 3.00
C GLY A 260 25.49 -25.62 2.57
N LYS A 261 25.08 -24.36 2.38
CA LYS A 261 25.95 -23.26 1.95
C LYS A 261 25.92 -22.11 2.96
N GLU A 262 26.99 -21.33 2.99
CA GLU A 262 27.03 -20.09 3.76
C GLU A 262 26.03 -19.10 3.17
N HIS A 263 25.03 -18.72 3.93
CA HIS A 263 23.99 -17.78 3.51
C HIS A 263 23.67 -16.75 4.59
N TYR A 264 23.24 -15.58 4.16
CA TYR A 264 22.86 -14.46 5.04
C TYR A 264 21.37 -14.16 4.84
N VAL A 265 20.61 -14.16 5.95
CA VAL A 265 19.18 -13.84 5.93
C VAL A 265 18.99 -12.34 6.15
N ILE A 266 18.32 -11.67 5.22
CA ILE A 266 18.02 -10.24 5.26
C ILE A 266 16.52 -10.07 5.01
N GLY A 267 15.79 -9.82 6.08
CA GLY A 267 14.33 -9.73 6.04
C GLY A 267 13.69 -10.97 5.41
N ARG A 268 12.96 -10.78 4.31
CA ARG A 268 12.26 -11.87 3.59
C ARG A 268 13.13 -12.64 2.62
N PHE A 269 14.41 -12.31 2.52
CA PHE A 269 15.31 -12.85 1.51
C PHE A 269 16.54 -13.46 2.16
N SER A 270 17.17 -14.37 1.43
CA SER A 270 18.50 -14.87 1.74
C SER A 270 19.42 -14.58 0.56
N VAL A 271 20.69 -14.28 0.87
CA VAL A 271 21.76 -14.06 -0.11
C VAL A 271 22.90 -15.03 0.16
N MET A 272 23.45 -15.62 -0.91
CA MET A 272 24.55 -16.58 -0.85
C MET A 272 25.38 -16.53 -2.12
N VAL A 273 26.57 -17.15 -2.06
CA VAL A 273 27.44 -17.39 -3.21
C VAL A 273 27.15 -18.78 -3.78
N LEU A 274 27.00 -18.88 -5.09
CA LEU A 274 26.84 -20.15 -5.82
C LEU A 274 28.14 -20.67 -6.39
#